data_7a1ce155ed1b98d396e1d53c88b01f72
#
_entry.id   7a1ce155ed1b98d396e1d53c88b01f72
#
_cell.length_a   1.000
_cell.length_b   1.000
_cell.length_c   1.000
_cell.angle_alpha   90.00
_cell.angle_beta   90.00
_cell.angle_gamma   90.00
#
_symmetry.space_group_name_H-M   'P 1'
#
loop_
_entity.id
_entity.type
_entity.pdbx_description
1 polymer ?
#
loop_
_entity_poly.entity_id
_entity_poly.type
_entity_poly.pdbx_seq_one_letter_code
_entity_poly.pdbx_strand_id
1 'polypeptide(L)'
;MDNTEDFLGSCDPNIPEEGPSAPPPGWLDDIHGYVGHKGGEDENPLYPPPPAYNPQPELNKNTVVPDVRVPTVSEDVARDALLKFVESKWRYSSKPARNLTFKELRPLTVYRYRLETYTETRTSGWQFEAYNGQPVDGPQYGISPPPWDIPLTLPQRYTNKVEKVRVPHSSFVKVCHKCNGFGRTRCIACHGRGQKRCSSCHGSGFRRKPGNHKRSSGKTRCSFCHGRGHKRCISCQGHGHKTCTVCHGCQNLLHFIQLTVTWKNNIADFIPDRQPDFPDKKFEQVTGDPFFIDENLLVYPLHGFPDQEICNISAKLINEHLNSFSSTSRILQQRQTIEMVPLTHAYYTYNGKDYSFFVYGLENKVFTAKYPSACSIL
;
A
#
# COMPACT_ATOMS: atom_id res chain seq x y z
N MET A 1 1.63 37.42 47.58
CA MET A 1 2.35 38.05 46.46
C MET A 1 3.02 36.95 45.69
N ASP A 2 2.27 36.33 44.80
CA ASP A 2 2.78 35.23 43.96
C ASP A 2 3.02 35.78 42.57
N ASN A 3 4.25 35.99 42.25
CA ASN A 3 4.73 36.34 40.92
C ASN A 3 4.77 35.05 40.10
N THR A 4 3.70 34.76 39.35
CA THR A 4 3.77 33.90 38.21
C THR A 4 4.19 34.76 37.01
N GLU A 5 5.49 34.88 36.81
CA GLU A 5 6.02 35.35 35.54
C GLU A 5 5.67 34.35 34.44
N ASP A 6 4.91 34.86 33.50
CA ASP A 6 4.61 34.21 32.23
C ASP A 6 5.93 34.02 31.47
N PHE A 7 6.45 32.80 31.46
CA PHE A 7 7.43 32.34 30.46
C PHE A 7 6.74 32.20 29.11
N LEU A 8 6.40 33.33 28.50
CA LEU A 8 6.25 33.41 27.05
C LEU A 8 7.67 33.37 26.47
N GLY A 9 8.11 32.18 26.06
CA GLY A 9 9.32 32.03 25.29
C GLY A 9 9.26 32.98 24.10
N SER A 10 10.16 33.93 24.05
CA SER A 10 10.39 34.82 22.92
C SER A 10 10.65 33.95 21.68
N CYS A 11 9.65 33.83 20.80
CA CYS A 11 9.86 33.33 19.44
C CYS A 11 10.74 34.40 18.75
N ASP A 12 11.98 34.02 18.43
CA ASP A 12 12.83 34.79 17.56
C ASP A 12 12.17 34.83 16.16
N PRO A 13 11.76 36.04 15.65
CA PRO A 13 11.05 36.11 14.37
C PRO A 13 11.90 35.75 13.16
N ASN A 14 13.20 35.49 13.33
CA ASN A 14 14.12 35.07 12.28
C ASN A 14 14.35 33.55 12.20
N ILE A 15 13.78 32.78 13.12
CA ILE A 15 13.79 31.33 13.01
C ILE A 15 12.58 30.95 12.13
N PRO A 16 12.79 30.31 10.95
CA PRO A 16 11.67 29.80 10.17
C PRO A 16 10.81 28.91 11.09
N GLU A 17 9.49 29.00 10.98
CA GLU A 17 8.58 28.07 11.65
C GLU A 17 8.90 26.67 11.15
N GLU A 18 9.88 26.05 11.78
CA GLU A 18 10.23 24.67 11.52
C GLU A 18 9.08 23.79 12.02
N GLY A 19 8.62 22.89 11.17
CA GLY A 19 7.58 21.93 11.53
C GLY A 19 7.92 21.20 12.85
N PRO A 20 6.93 20.65 13.55
CA PRO A 20 7.12 20.03 14.87
C PRO A 20 8.18 18.92 14.91
N SER A 21 8.56 18.39 13.74
CA SER A 21 9.57 17.34 13.60
C SER A 21 10.97 17.85 13.23
N ALA A 22 11.13 19.12 12.89
CA ALA A 22 12.42 19.64 12.46
C ALA A 22 13.47 19.59 13.59
N PRO A 23 14.72 19.19 13.29
CA PRO A 23 15.79 19.20 14.26
C PRO A 23 16.18 20.63 14.64
N PRO A 24 16.89 20.82 15.78
CA PRO A 24 17.45 22.13 16.13
C PRO A 24 18.37 22.65 15.02
N PRO A 25 18.48 24.01 14.86
CA PRO A 25 19.42 24.60 13.91
C PRO A 25 20.85 24.07 14.11
N GLY A 26 21.55 23.77 13.02
CA GLY A 26 22.91 23.20 13.04
C GLY A 26 23.01 21.70 13.31
N TRP A 27 21.93 21.06 13.73
CA TRP A 27 21.94 19.61 14.00
C TRP A 27 22.12 18.76 12.73
N LEU A 28 21.68 19.27 11.58
CA LEU A 28 21.82 18.60 10.29
C LEU A 28 23.21 18.73 9.67
N ASP A 29 24.05 19.65 10.16
CA ASP A 29 25.38 19.87 9.63
C ASP A 29 26.29 18.64 9.83
N ASP A 30 26.01 17.85 10.86
CA ASP A 30 26.72 16.61 11.19
C ASP A 30 26.07 15.33 10.58
N ILE A 31 24.94 15.47 9.87
CA ILE A 31 24.23 14.37 9.26
C ILE A 31 24.36 14.44 7.74
N HIS A 32 25.42 13.82 7.21
CA HIS A 32 25.69 13.84 5.78
C HIS A 32 24.80 12.89 4.98
N GLY A 33 24.38 13.33 3.79
CA GLY A 33 23.64 12.49 2.84
C GLY A 33 22.12 12.47 3.01
N TYR A 34 21.59 13.11 4.05
CA TYR A 34 20.16 13.32 4.23
C TYR A 34 19.87 14.78 3.97
N VAL A 35 19.44 15.11 2.77
CA VAL A 35 19.16 16.50 2.35
C VAL A 35 18.15 17.11 3.31
N GLY A 36 18.53 18.24 3.91
CA GLY A 36 17.74 18.92 4.93
C GLY A 36 16.30 19.12 4.48
N HIS A 37 15.39 18.60 5.26
CA HIS A 37 13.97 18.84 5.08
C HIS A 37 13.68 20.30 5.45
N LYS A 38 13.54 21.14 4.48
CA LYS A 38 12.72 22.35 4.65
C LYS A 38 11.29 21.83 4.83
N GLY A 39 10.72 22.05 6.00
CA GLY A 39 9.43 21.48 6.41
C GLY A 39 8.31 21.73 5.41
N GLY A 40 8.05 20.70 4.63
CA GLY A 40 6.84 20.51 3.86
C GLY A 40 6.28 19.14 4.27
N GLU A 41 5.03 19.09 4.63
CA GLU A 41 4.42 17.94 5.34
C GLU A 41 4.31 16.63 4.53
N ASP A 42 4.67 16.55 3.24
CA ASP A 42 4.22 15.46 2.39
C ASP A 42 5.25 14.72 1.52
N GLU A 43 6.53 15.09 1.49
CA GLU A 43 7.46 14.37 0.60
C GLU A 43 8.65 13.76 1.35
N ASN A 44 8.61 12.44 1.54
CA ASN A 44 9.79 11.68 1.94
C ASN A 44 10.82 11.71 0.79
N PRO A 45 12.01 12.30 0.97
CA PRO A 45 13.00 12.38 -0.09
C PRO A 45 13.41 10.99 -0.54
N LEU A 46 13.35 10.79 -1.84
CA LEU A 46 13.84 9.62 -2.53
C LEU A 46 15.34 9.79 -2.78
N TYR A 47 16.13 8.80 -2.40
CA TYR A 47 17.56 8.80 -2.62
C TYR A 47 17.88 7.99 -3.89
N PRO A 48 18.41 8.63 -4.94
CA PRO A 48 18.86 7.90 -6.12
C PRO A 48 20.00 6.96 -5.76
N PRO A 49 20.14 5.81 -6.43
CA PRO A 49 21.25 4.90 -6.20
C PRO A 49 22.58 5.55 -6.57
N PRO A 50 23.70 5.10 -5.95
CA PRO A 50 25.03 5.62 -6.28
C PRO A 50 25.36 5.46 -7.77
N PRO A 51 26.08 6.41 -8.40
CA PRO A 51 26.36 6.41 -9.84
C PRO A 51 27.27 5.27 -10.34
N ALA A 52 27.84 4.46 -9.46
CA ALA A 52 28.65 3.29 -9.79
C ALA A 52 27.88 2.15 -10.47
N TYR A 53 26.55 2.27 -10.60
CA TYR A 53 25.71 1.28 -11.24
C TYR A 53 25.50 1.62 -12.72
N ASN A 54 26.47 1.27 -13.56
CA ASN A 54 26.32 1.34 -15.02
C ASN A 54 26.51 -0.08 -15.57
N PRO A 55 25.41 -0.87 -15.68
CA PRO A 55 25.52 -2.21 -16.22
C PRO A 55 25.87 -2.13 -17.71
N GLN A 56 27.04 -2.63 -18.07
CA GLN A 56 27.39 -2.77 -19.48
C GLN A 56 26.70 -4.00 -20.06
N PRO A 57 26.09 -3.88 -21.23
CA PRO A 57 25.46 -5.01 -21.91
C PRO A 57 26.48 -6.04 -22.36
N GLU A 58 26.32 -7.29 -21.92
CA GLU A 58 27.00 -8.42 -22.55
C GLU A 58 26.29 -8.76 -23.88
N LEU A 59 26.83 -8.30 -24.97
CA LEU A 59 26.25 -8.30 -26.32
C LEU A 59 26.10 -9.69 -27.01
N ASN A 60 26.42 -10.82 -26.35
CA ASN A 60 26.61 -12.10 -27.05
C ASN A 60 25.86 -13.29 -26.45
N LYS A 61 24.59 -13.17 -26.09
CA LYS A 61 23.79 -14.39 -25.84
C LYS A 61 22.68 -14.54 -26.89
N ASN A 62 22.92 -15.41 -27.88
CA ASN A 62 21.87 -15.88 -28.78
C ASN A 62 20.90 -16.75 -27.98
N THR A 63 19.70 -16.27 -27.82
CA THR A 63 18.63 -17.00 -27.15
C THR A 63 17.96 -17.93 -28.15
N VAL A 64 18.25 -19.23 -28.08
CA VAL A 64 17.55 -20.23 -28.88
C VAL A 64 16.25 -20.58 -28.18
N VAL A 65 15.12 -20.28 -28.82
CA VAL A 65 13.81 -20.65 -28.31
C VAL A 65 13.50 -22.10 -28.68
N PRO A 66 13.16 -22.99 -27.73
CA PRO A 66 12.83 -24.36 -28.03
C PRO A 66 11.52 -24.49 -28.83
N ASP A 67 11.42 -25.55 -29.63
CA ASP A 67 10.19 -25.90 -30.34
C ASP A 67 9.10 -26.31 -29.34
N VAL A 68 7.93 -25.67 -29.42
CA VAL A 68 6.88 -25.79 -28.41
C VAL A 68 5.65 -26.51 -28.98
N ARG A 69 5.30 -27.64 -28.36
CA ARG A 69 4.04 -28.35 -28.67
C ARG A 69 2.86 -27.70 -27.95
N VAL A 70 1.82 -27.34 -28.68
CA VAL A 70 0.56 -26.83 -28.15
C VAL A 70 -0.16 -27.89 -27.35
N PRO A 71 -0.44 -27.73 -26.07
CA PRO A 71 -1.24 -28.68 -25.30
C PRO A 71 -2.67 -28.75 -25.85
N THR A 72 -3.17 -29.92 -26.14
CA THR A 72 -4.56 -30.15 -26.57
C THR A 72 -5.39 -30.60 -25.37
N VAL A 73 -6.54 -29.97 -25.19
CA VAL A 73 -7.51 -30.38 -24.17
C VAL A 73 -8.41 -31.45 -24.74
N SER A 74 -8.59 -32.59 -24.04
CA SER A 74 -9.54 -33.65 -24.44
C SER A 74 -10.99 -33.20 -24.21
N GLU A 75 -11.93 -33.88 -24.89
CA GLU A 75 -13.37 -33.63 -24.72
C GLU A 75 -13.82 -33.77 -23.26
N ASP A 76 -13.29 -34.78 -22.56
CA ASP A 76 -13.63 -35.05 -21.15
C ASP A 76 -13.16 -33.89 -20.25
N VAL A 77 -11.92 -33.45 -20.43
CA VAL A 77 -11.38 -32.30 -19.66
C VAL A 77 -12.16 -31.03 -19.97
N ALA A 78 -12.53 -30.78 -21.23
CA ALA A 78 -13.32 -29.62 -21.61
C ALA A 78 -14.74 -29.66 -21.01
N ARG A 79 -15.37 -30.86 -20.97
CA ARG A 79 -16.67 -31.06 -20.34
C ARG A 79 -16.64 -30.85 -18.85
N ASP A 80 -15.64 -31.43 -18.17
CA ASP A 80 -15.46 -31.25 -16.71
C ASP A 80 -15.19 -29.79 -16.32
N ALA A 81 -14.37 -29.10 -17.10
CA ALA A 81 -14.13 -27.66 -16.91
C ALA A 81 -15.44 -26.87 -17.04
N LEU A 82 -16.25 -27.16 -18.09
CA LEU A 82 -17.52 -26.46 -18.27
C LEU A 82 -18.51 -26.80 -17.14
N LEU A 83 -18.56 -28.03 -16.66
CA LEU A 83 -19.42 -28.45 -15.55
C LEU A 83 -19.04 -27.67 -14.28
N LYS A 84 -17.76 -27.62 -13.90
CA LYS A 84 -17.27 -26.85 -12.76
C LYS A 84 -17.63 -25.36 -12.88
N PHE A 85 -17.47 -24.79 -14.08
CA PHE A 85 -17.84 -23.39 -14.33
C PHE A 85 -19.34 -23.15 -14.11
N VAL A 86 -20.20 -24.01 -14.66
CA VAL A 86 -21.66 -23.89 -14.58
C VAL A 86 -22.13 -24.06 -13.12
N GLU A 87 -21.59 -25.04 -12.40
CA GLU A 87 -21.89 -25.25 -10.97
C GLU A 87 -21.52 -24.06 -10.08
N SER A 88 -20.50 -23.30 -10.47
CA SER A 88 -20.14 -22.06 -9.79
C SER A 88 -21.14 -20.91 -10.01
N LYS A 89 -22.08 -21.03 -10.94
CA LYS A 89 -23.03 -19.99 -11.34
C LYS A 89 -24.47 -20.41 -11.04
N TRP A 90 -25.07 -19.82 -10.02
CA TRP A 90 -26.43 -20.13 -9.58
C TRP A 90 -27.53 -19.99 -10.67
N ARG A 91 -27.25 -19.24 -11.74
CA ARG A 91 -28.17 -18.99 -12.86
C ARG A 91 -28.09 -20.03 -13.99
N TYR A 92 -27.11 -20.91 -13.96
CA TYR A 92 -26.88 -21.85 -15.05
C TYR A 92 -27.32 -23.27 -14.67
N SER A 93 -27.97 -23.95 -15.63
CA SER A 93 -28.31 -25.37 -15.48
C SER A 93 -27.16 -26.27 -15.95
N SER A 94 -26.86 -27.32 -15.21
CA SER A 94 -25.83 -28.31 -15.62
C SER A 94 -26.27 -29.24 -16.74
N LYS A 95 -27.56 -29.29 -17.09
CA LYS A 95 -28.07 -30.19 -18.15
C LYS A 95 -27.39 -29.98 -19.51
N PRO A 96 -27.23 -28.73 -20.02
CA PRO A 96 -26.53 -28.52 -21.30
C PRO A 96 -25.09 -29.01 -21.27
N ALA A 97 -24.35 -28.78 -20.20
CA ALA A 97 -22.95 -29.17 -20.07
C ALA A 97 -22.79 -30.70 -20.02
N ARG A 98 -23.77 -31.44 -19.45
CA ARG A 98 -23.78 -32.91 -19.41
C ARG A 98 -24.16 -33.55 -20.74
N ASN A 99 -25.08 -32.93 -21.50
CA ASN A 99 -25.70 -33.52 -22.69
C ASN A 99 -25.23 -32.87 -24.00
N LEU A 100 -24.18 -32.07 -23.97
CA LEU A 100 -23.59 -31.50 -25.18
C LEU A 100 -22.87 -32.53 -26.01
N THR A 101 -22.85 -32.32 -27.34
CA THR A 101 -22.03 -33.09 -28.29
C THR A 101 -20.99 -32.11 -28.88
N PHE A 102 -19.71 -32.43 -28.68
CA PHE A 102 -18.64 -31.63 -29.27
C PHE A 102 -18.65 -31.81 -30.80
N LYS A 103 -18.41 -30.68 -31.49
CA LYS A 103 -18.17 -30.64 -32.92
C LYS A 103 -16.68 -30.58 -33.23
N GLU A 104 -16.01 -29.70 -32.57
CA GLU A 104 -14.59 -29.40 -32.78
C GLU A 104 -13.97 -28.81 -31.51
N LEU A 105 -12.76 -29.25 -31.21
CA LEU A 105 -11.89 -28.64 -30.23
C LEU A 105 -10.70 -28.04 -30.97
N ARG A 106 -10.64 -26.72 -31.07
CA ARG A 106 -9.60 -26.02 -31.78
C ARG A 106 -8.57 -25.47 -30.78
N PRO A 107 -7.38 -26.09 -30.69
CA PRO A 107 -6.30 -25.54 -29.89
C PRO A 107 -5.72 -24.26 -30.51
N LEU A 108 -5.41 -23.29 -29.69
CA LEU A 108 -4.86 -22.02 -30.08
C LEU A 108 -3.59 -21.79 -29.27
N THR A 109 -2.56 -21.26 -29.92
CA THR A 109 -1.32 -20.90 -29.24
C THR A 109 -1.38 -19.43 -28.86
N VAL A 110 -1.29 -19.15 -27.56
CA VAL A 110 -1.23 -17.80 -27.03
C VAL A 110 0.06 -17.67 -26.22
N TYR A 111 0.90 -16.74 -26.62
CA TYR A 111 2.12 -16.42 -25.87
C TYR A 111 1.88 -15.24 -24.96
N ARG A 112 2.36 -15.36 -23.73
CA ARG A 112 2.43 -14.23 -22.77
C ARG A 112 3.89 -13.91 -22.53
N TYR A 113 4.27 -12.70 -22.87
CA TYR A 113 5.55 -12.12 -22.47
C TYR A 113 5.39 -11.44 -21.14
N ARG A 114 6.28 -11.72 -20.20
CA ARG A 114 6.34 -11.10 -18.88
C ARG A 114 7.73 -10.56 -18.63
N LEU A 115 7.80 -9.28 -18.27
CA LEU A 115 9.00 -8.65 -17.75
C LEU A 115 8.82 -8.33 -16.27
N GLU A 116 9.73 -8.80 -15.45
CA GLU A 116 9.79 -8.49 -14.04
C GLU A 116 11.08 -7.71 -13.77
N THR A 117 10.96 -6.54 -13.14
CA THR A 117 12.11 -5.74 -12.71
C THR A 117 12.03 -5.56 -11.20
N TYR A 118 12.94 -6.20 -10.50
CA TYR A 118 13.05 -6.16 -9.06
C TYR A 118 13.90 -4.98 -8.64
N THR A 119 13.31 -4.05 -7.90
CA THR A 119 13.92 -2.77 -7.54
C THR A 119 13.97 -2.56 -6.04
N GLU A 120 14.99 -1.80 -5.61
CA GLU A 120 15.12 -1.28 -4.26
C GLU A 120 15.05 0.25 -4.30
N THR A 121 14.15 0.85 -3.52
CA THR A 121 14.06 2.29 -3.31
C THR A 121 14.31 2.62 -1.85
N ARG A 122 14.98 3.75 -1.60
CA ARG A 122 15.24 4.25 -0.25
C ARG A 122 14.71 5.66 -0.10
N THR A 123 13.89 5.85 0.93
CA THR A 123 13.33 7.14 1.33
C THR A 123 13.59 7.35 2.80
N SER A 124 13.70 8.58 3.26
CA SER A 124 13.81 8.84 4.69
C SER A 124 12.80 9.89 5.13
N GLY A 125 12.54 9.93 6.42
CA GLY A 125 11.69 10.94 7.02
C GLY A 125 11.90 11.02 8.52
N TRP A 126 11.67 12.21 9.07
CA TRP A 126 11.70 12.42 10.51
C TRP A 126 10.54 11.69 11.17
N GLN A 127 10.86 10.96 12.22
CA GLN A 127 9.90 10.27 13.06
C GLN A 127 10.16 10.63 14.51
N PHE A 128 9.16 10.44 15.35
CA PHE A 128 9.32 10.64 16.78
C PHE A 128 8.51 9.59 17.58
N GLU A 129 8.98 9.34 18.77
CA GLU A 129 8.31 8.51 19.76
C GLU A 129 8.36 9.16 21.13
N ALA A 130 7.52 8.71 22.08
CA ALA A 130 7.56 9.21 23.46
C ALA A 130 8.90 8.84 24.08
N TYR A 131 9.59 9.84 24.69
CA TYR A 131 10.88 9.63 25.34
C TYR A 131 10.70 9.19 26.78
N ASN A 132 11.01 7.93 27.07
CA ASN A 132 10.91 7.31 28.40
C ASN A 132 12.29 7.05 29.02
N GLY A 133 13.34 7.73 28.58
CA GLY A 133 14.70 7.52 29.04
C GLY A 133 15.47 6.45 28.27
N GLN A 134 14.98 6.04 27.08
CA GLN A 134 15.72 5.14 26.21
C GLN A 134 17.03 5.79 25.71
N PRO A 135 18.04 4.98 25.35
CA PRO A 135 19.30 5.51 24.83
C PRO A 135 19.09 6.43 23.62
N VAL A 136 19.80 7.55 23.59
CA VAL A 136 19.75 8.53 22.51
C VAL A 136 21.02 8.39 21.69
N ASP A 137 20.88 7.80 20.51
CA ASP A 137 22.00 7.63 19.56
C ASP A 137 22.05 8.85 18.63
N GLY A 138 22.70 9.90 19.09
CA GLY A 138 22.83 11.18 18.37
C GLY A 138 24.19 11.37 17.72
N PRO A 139 24.40 12.49 16.98
CA PRO A 139 25.63 12.81 16.26
C PRO A 139 26.89 12.81 17.11
N GLN A 140 26.77 12.97 18.44
CA GLN A 140 27.90 12.91 19.37
C GLN A 140 28.55 11.51 19.44
N TYR A 141 27.90 10.46 18.96
CA TYR A 141 28.41 9.09 18.94
C TYR A 141 28.98 8.66 17.61
N GLY A 142 28.80 9.45 16.56
CA GLY A 142 29.34 9.16 15.24
C GLY A 142 28.61 9.93 14.14
N ILE A 143 29.08 9.71 12.90
CA ILE A 143 28.49 10.26 11.69
C ILE A 143 27.40 9.30 11.20
N SER A 144 26.22 9.85 10.87
CA SER A 144 25.16 9.05 10.27
C SER A 144 25.59 8.50 8.90
N PRO A 145 25.53 7.19 8.65
CA PRO A 145 25.88 6.65 7.35
C PRO A 145 24.88 7.13 6.28
N PRO A 146 25.34 7.35 5.04
CA PRO A 146 24.46 7.66 3.91
C PRO A 146 23.35 6.61 3.73
N PRO A 147 22.22 6.97 3.11
CA PRO A 147 21.08 6.05 2.97
C PRO A 147 21.43 4.70 2.34
N TRP A 148 22.37 4.67 1.38
CA TRP A 148 22.77 3.45 0.67
C TRP A 148 23.83 2.61 1.40
N ASP A 149 24.51 3.16 2.40
CA ASP A 149 25.55 2.47 3.17
C ASP A 149 24.98 1.76 4.41
N ILE A 150 23.69 1.94 4.71
CA ILE A 150 23.02 1.21 5.77
C ILE A 150 22.82 -0.23 5.33
N PRO A 151 23.49 -1.21 5.98
CA PRO A 151 23.40 -2.61 5.60
C PRO A 151 22.02 -3.18 5.94
N LEU A 152 21.41 -3.86 4.98
CA LEU A 152 20.12 -4.53 5.14
C LEU A 152 20.16 -5.91 4.52
N THR A 153 19.41 -6.83 5.10
CA THR A 153 19.27 -8.17 4.54
C THR A 153 18.26 -8.14 3.41
N LEU A 154 18.72 -8.51 2.20
CA LEU A 154 17.85 -8.61 1.03
C LEU A 154 16.77 -9.67 1.29
N PRO A 155 15.50 -9.37 1.01
CA PRO A 155 14.44 -10.36 1.07
C PRO A 155 14.57 -11.38 -0.06
N GLN A 156 13.69 -12.38 -0.06
CA GLN A 156 13.56 -13.29 -1.18
C GLN A 156 13.32 -12.49 -2.48
N ARG A 157 14.03 -12.85 -3.55
CA ARG A 157 13.92 -12.18 -4.86
C ARG A 157 12.48 -12.15 -5.35
N TYR A 158 12.13 -11.09 -6.05
CA TYR A 158 10.80 -10.83 -6.63
C TYR A 158 9.65 -10.77 -5.62
N THR A 159 9.96 -10.62 -4.31
CA THR A 159 8.94 -10.40 -3.28
C THR A 159 8.89 -8.93 -2.87
N ASN A 160 7.67 -8.41 -2.75
CA ASN A 160 7.46 -7.06 -2.26
C ASN A 160 7.67 -7.02 -0.75
N LYS A 161 8.56 -6.16 -0.27
CA LYS A 161 8.81 -5.95 1.16
C LYS A 161 9.10 -4.48 1.44
N VAL A 162 8.62 -4.00 2.56
CA VAL A 162 8.98 -2.68 3.10
C VAL A 162 9.63 -2.90 4.46
N GLU A 163 10.80 -2.32 4.65
CA GLU A 163 11.51 -2.33 5.93
C GLU A 163 11.80 -0.92 6.37
N LYS A 164 11.63 -0.67 7.67
CA LYS A 164 11.86 0.63 8.28
C LYS A 164 12.95 0.48 9.31
N VAL A 165 14.00 1.25 9.15
CA VAL A 165 15.19 1.20 10.00
C VAL A 165 15.47 2.59 10.55
N ARG A 166 15.82 2.67 11.83
CA ARG A 166 16.31 3.92 12.41
C ARG A 166 17.74 4.16 11.91
N VAL A 167 17.98 5.36 11.39
CA VAL A 167 19.32 5.75 10.96
C VAL A 167 20.20 5.93 12.19
N PRO A 168 21.38 5.26 12.26
CA PRO A 168 22.32 5.45 13.37
C PRO A 168 22.74 6.92 13.52
N HIS A 169 23.00 7.32 14.74
CA HIS A 169 23.52 8.65 15.09
C HIS A 169 22.64 9.85 14.68
N SER A 170 21.33 9.61 14.44
CA SER A 170 20.38 10.64 14.02
C SER A 170 19.39 11.05 15.12
N SER A 171 19.50 10.49 16.32
CA SER A 171 18.49 10.67 17.37
C SER A 171 18.77 11.89 18.25
N PHE A 172 17.72 12.61 18.64
CA PHE A 172 17.78 13.69 19.63
C PHE A 172 16.47 13.79 20.41
N VAL A 173 16.54 14.42 21.59
CA VAL A 173 15.36 14.63 22.43
C VAL A 173 14.89 16.06 22.31
N LYS A 174 13.60 16.24 22.08
CA LYS A 174 12.93 17.56 22.01
C LYS A 174 11.69 17.57 22.89
N VAL A 175 11.35 18.74 23.41
CA VAL A 175 10.12 18.95 24.17
C VAL A 175 8.90 18.62 23.28
N CYS A 176 7.91 17.95 23.84
CA CYS A 176 6.71 17.58 23.08
C CYS A 176 5.97 18.83 22.58
N HIS A 177 5.87 18.99 21.28
CA HIS A 177 5.22 20.11 20.60
C HIS A 177 3.72 20.27 20.95
N LYS A 178 3.02 19.17 21.28
CA LYS A 178 1.59 19.21 21.58
C LYS A 178 1.27 19.70 22.98
N CYS A 179 2.11 19.43 23.94
CA CYS A 179 1.88 19.80 25.34
C CYS A 179 2.95 20.73 25.91
N ASN A 180 3.92 21.15 25.10
CA ASN A 180 5.02 22.05 25.49
C ASN A 180 5.69 21.58 26.78
N GLY A 181 5.96 20.29 26.93
CA GLY A 181 6.62 19.71 28.09
C GLY A 181 5.72 19.42 29.28
N PHE A 182 4.43 19.76 29.26
CA PHE A 182 3.55 19.52 30.41
C PHE A 182 3.08 18.08 30.57
N GLY A 183 3.28 17.21 29.61
CA GLY A 183 2.80 15.82 29.62
C GLY A 183 1.28 15.68 29.51
N ARG A 184 0.54 16.78 29.58
CA ARG A 184 -0.92 16.82 29.59
C ARG A 184 -1.44 18.00 28.75
N THR A 185 -2.63 17.84 28.21
CA THR A 185 -3.30 18.89 27.42
C THR A 185 -4.58 19.31 28.09
N ARG A 186 -4.98 20.56 27.90
CA ARG A 186 -6.24 21.11 28.41
C ARG A 186 -7.44 20.32 27.86
N CYS A 187 -8.35 19.95 28.73
CA CYS A 187 -9.57 19.26 28.28
C CYS A 187 -10.48 20.22 27.49
N ILE A 188 -10.63 19.97 26.19
CA ILE A 188 -11.46 20.79 25.29
C ILE A 188 -12.93 20.80 25.77
N ALA A 189 -13.44 19.65 26.26
CA ALA A 189 -14.85 19.50 26.63
C ALA A 189 -15.29 20.36 27.83
N CYS A 190 -14.38 20.77 28.72
CA CYS A 190 -14.67 21.64 29.86
C CYS A 190 -13.76 22.88 29.90
N HIS A 191 -12.97 23.09 28.87
CA HIS A 191 -12.01 24.20 28.78
C HIS A 191 -11.12 24.33 30.02
N GLY A 192 -10.61 23.19 30.51
CA GLY A 192 -9.71 23.14 31.65
C GLY A 192 -10.39 23.20 33.02
N ARG A 193 -11.68 23.45 33.10
CA ARG A 193 -12.40 23.67 34.39
C ARG A 193 -12.68 22.41 35.19
N GLY A 194 -12.52 21.22 34.62
CA GLY A 194 -12.88 19.95 35.23
C GLY A 194 -14.40 19.71 35.35
N GLN A 195 -15.20 20.74 35.16
CA GLN A 195 -16.66 20.71 35.32
C GLN A 195 -17.34 21.34 34.11
N LYS A 196 -18.56 20.87 33.83
CA LYS A 196 -19.45 21.44 32.80
C LYS A 196 -20.71 21.99 33.45
N ARG A 197 -21.28 23.06 32.88
CA ARG A 197 -22.61 23.54 33.30
C ARG A 197 -23.64 22.43 33.21
N CYS A 198 -24.47 22.29 34.21
CA CYS A 198 -25.57 21.35 34.16
C CYS A 198 -26.58 21.79 33.10
N SER A 199 -26.79 20.98 32.08
CA SER A 199 -27.71 21.25 30.98
C SER A 199 -29.16 21.34 31.46
N SER A 200 -29.52 20.58 32.50
CA SER A 200 -30.89 20.50 33.01
C SER A 200 -31.33 21.75 33.79
N CYS A 201 -30.44 22.49 34.43
CA CYS A 201 -30.73 23.71 35.15
C CYS A 201 -29.96 24.93 34.63
N HIS A 202 -29.28 24.77 33.51
CA HIS A 202 -28.46 25.82 32.88
C HIS A 202 -27.52 26.54 33.86
N GLY A 203 -26.96 25.78 34.83
CA GLY A 203 -26.00 26.29 35.80
C GLY A 203 -26.63 26.92 37.06
N SER A 204 -27.97 27.07 37.15
CA SER A 204 -28.60 27.72 38.30
C SER A 204 -28.65 26.85 39.57
N GLY A 205 -28.46 25.54 39.44
CA GLY A 205 -28.63 24.57 40.52
C GLY A 205 -30.09 24.25 40.87
N PHE A 206 -31.04 25.02 40.37
CA PHE A 206 -32.45 24.90 40.67
C PHE A 206 -33.28 24.78 39.40
N ARG A 207 -34.45 24.13 39.53
CA ARG A 207 -35.46 24.07 38.47
C ARG A 207 -36.76 24.72 38.98
N ARG A 208 -37.47 25.39 38.10
CA ARG A 208 -38.85 25.84 38.40
C ARG A 208 -39.77 24.63 38.36
N LYS A 209 -40.63 24.46 39.39
CA LYS A 209 -41.70 23.49 39.34
C LYS A 209 -42.68 23.88 38.21
N PRO A 210 -43.09 22.96 37.32
CA PRO A 210 -44.22 23.20 36.46
C PRO A 210 -45.44 23.28 37.37
N GLY A 211 -45.92 24.45 37.62
CA GLY A 211 -47.12 24.67 38.46
C GLY A 211 -48.26 25.22 37.64
N ASN A 212 -49.40 24.58 37.71
CA ASN A 212 -50.71 25.14 37.32
C ASN A 212 -51.01 26.32 38.23
N HIS A 213 -51.31 27.48 37.62
CA HIS A 213 -51.87 28.71 38.17
C HIS A 213 -51.17 29.45 39.33
N LYS A 214 -50.69 30.63 38.98
CA LYS A 214 -50.69 31.91 39.73
C LYS A 214 -50.55 31.91 41.26
N ARG A 215 -49.57 31.25 41.88
CA ARG A 215 -49.00 31.63 43.18
C ARG A 215 -48.00 30.62 43.65
N SER A 216 -46.76 31.09 43.87
CA SER A 216 -45.54 30.44 44.34
C SER A 216 -44.71 29.75 43.24
N SER A 217 -43.75 30.47 42.70
CA SER A 217 -42.64 29.87 41.92
C SER A 217 -41.66 29.14 42.81
N GLY A 218 -42.02 27.94 43.26
CA GLY A 218 -41.16 27.10 44.08
C GLY A 218 -39.95 26.64 43.26
N LYS A 219 -38.74 27.07 43.67
CA LYS A 219 -37.46 26.56 43.12
C LYS A 219 -37.17 25.23 43.80
N THR A 220 -37.07 24.14 43.04
CA THR A 220 -36.59 22.85 43.54
C THR A 220 -35.12 22.61 43.14
N ARG A 221 -34.35 21.98 44.00
CA ARG A 221 -32.99 21.57 43.71
C ARG A 221 -32.97 20.71 42.45
N CYS A 222 -32.03 21.02 41.55
CA CYS A 222 -31.84 20.23 40.33
C CYS A 222 -31.33 18.82 40.70
N SER A 223 -32.12 17.78 40.42
CA SER A 223 -31.75 16.39 40.70
C SER A 223 -30.50 15.92 39.93
N PHE A 224 -30.25 16.48 38.75
CA PHE A 224 -29.12 16.09 37.91
C PHE A 224 -27.75 16.60 38.37
N CYS A 225 -27.68 17.72 39.08
CA CYS A 225 -26.47 18.27 39.65
C CYS A 225 -26.55 18.41 41.17
N HIS A 226 -27.59 17.91 41.79
CA HIS A 226 -27.84 17.98 43.24
C HIS A 226 -27.71 19.39 43.80
N GLY A 227 -28.18 20.38 43.06
CA GLY A 227 -28.12 21.78 43.43
C GLY A 227 -26.82 22.51 43.14
N ARG A 228 -25.78 21.84 42.66
CA ARG A 228 -24.44 22.45 42.41
C ARG A 228 -24.35 23.35 41.17
N GLY A 229 -25.29 23.24 40.23
CA GLY A 229 -25.29 23.96 38.97
C GLY A 229 -24.28 23.40 37.93
N HIS A 230 -23.29 22.63 38.37
CA HIS A 230 -22.25 22.06 37.54
C HIS A 230 -22.16 20.53 37.75
N LYS A 231 -21.66 19.84 36.74
CA LYS A 231 -21.37 18.40 36.77
C LYS A 231 -19.89 18.16 36.48
N ARG A 232 -19.33 17.13 37.09
CA ARG A 232 -17.99 16.66 36.77
C ARG A 232 -17.89 16.39 35.27
N CYS A 233 -16.83 16.88 34.63
CA CYS A 233 -16.58 16.61 33.23
C CYS A 233 -16.22 15.13 33.04
N ILE A 234 -17.06 14.37 32.37
CA ILE A 234 -16.84 12.94 32.11
C ILE A 234 -15.59 12.74 31.25
N SER A 235 -15.35 13.63 30.28
CA SER A 235 -14.26 13.53 29.32
C SER A 235 -12.86 13.58 29.95
N CYS A 236 -12.68 14.30 31.06
CA CYS A 236 -11.43 14.35 31.82
C CYS A 236 -11.62 13.89 33.27
N GLN A 237 -12.73 13.27 33.60
CA GLN A 237 -13.05 12.77 34.93
C GLN A 237 -12.86 13.82 36.03
N GLY A 238 -13.12 15.10 35.70
CA GLY A 238 -13.02 16.20 36.65
C GLY A 238 -11.63 16.85 36.76
N HIS A 239 -10.59 16.31 36.14
CA HIS A 239 -9.21 16.80 36.28
C HIS A 239 -8.93 18.11 35.50
N GLY A 240 -9.78 18.46 34.53
CA GLY A 240 -9.56 19.62 33.66
C GLY A 240 -8.54 19.37 32.55
N HIS A 241 -7.70 18.39 32.67
CA HIS A 241 -6.63 18.03 31.73
C HIS A 241 -6.75 16.56 31.31
N LYS A 242 -6.13 16.21 30.19
CA LYS A 242 -5.96 14.84 29.71
C LYS A 242 -4.49 14.58 29.44
N THR A 243 -4.05 13.35 29.62
CA THR A 243 -2.71 12.94 29.22
C THR A 243 -2.47 13.31 27.75
N CYS A 244 -1.32 13.87 27.45
CA CYS A 244 -0.95 14.19 26.07
C CYS A 244 -0.91 12.90 25.23
N THR A 245 -1.62 12.91 24.10
CA THR A 245 -1.71 11.73 23.22
C THR A 245 -0.47 11.55 22.33
N VAL A 246 0.45 12.53 22.30
CA VAL A 246 1.69 12.46 21.52
C VAL A 246 2.81 11.89 22.36
N CYS A 247 3.12 12.51 23.51
CA CYS A 247 4.18 12.04 24.38
C CYS A 247 3.71 11.08 25.48
N HIS A 248 2.43 10.73 25.51
CA HIS A 248 1.84 9.82 26.50
C HIS A 248 2.17 10.16 27.97
N GLY A 249 2.37 11.45 28.23
CA GLY A 249 2.73 11.94 29.57
C GLY A 249 4.22 12.13 29.81
N CYS A 250 5.09 11.69 28.90
CA CYS A 250 6.55 11.70 29.07
C CYS A 250 7.19 13.08 28.87
N GLN A 251 6.40 14.10 28.48
CA GLN A 251 6.84 15.48 28.32
C GLN A 251 7.75 15.70 27.09
N ASN A 252 8.67 14.78 26.81
CA ASN A 252 9.63 14.86 25.74
C ASN A 252 9.37 13.80 24.66
N LEU A 253 9.90 14.04 23.47
CA LEU A 253 9.88 13.14 22.31
C LEU A 253 11.30 12.84 21.88
N LEU A 254 11.57 11.60 21.56
CA LEU A 254 12.78 11.18 20.87
C LEU A 254 12.52 11.25 19.38
N HIS A 255 13.22 12.15 18.71
CA HIS A 255 13.19 12.31 17.27
C HIS A 255 14.34 11.54 16.63
N PHE A 256 14.15 11.00 15.46
CA PHE A 256 15.17 10.28 14.68
C PHE A 256 14.79 10.24 13.21
N ILE A 257 15.80 10.04 12.36
CA ILE A 257 15.56 9.77 10.94
C ILE A 257 15.18 8.28 10.79
N GLN A 258 14.08 8.01 10.13
CA GLN A 258 13.67 6.68 9.74
C GLN A 258 13.92 6.49 8.25
N LEU A 259 14.80 5.55 7.90
CA LEU A 259 14.97 5.07 6.54
C LEU A 259 13.89 4.04 6.24
N THR A 260 13.15 4.25 5.17
CA THR A 260 12.20 3.29 4.63
C THR A 260 12.79 2.70 3.36
N VAL A 261 13.00 1.40 3.35
CA VAL A 261 13.51 0.66 2.19
C VAL A 261 12.37 -0.19 1.64
N THR A 262 12.11 0.00 0.36
CA THR A 262 11.04 -0.71 -0.35
C THR A 262 11.64 -1.55 -1.45
N TRP A 263 11.49 -2.85 -1.34
CA TRP A 263 11.74 -3.79 -2.42
C TRP A 263 10.44 -4.06 -3.15
N LYS A 264 10.47 -3.88 -4.45
CA LYS A 264 9.28 -4.04 -5.29
C LYS A 264 9.58 -4.83 -6.55
N ASN A 265 8.74 -5.81 -6.84
CA ASN A 265 8.71 -6.49 -8.12
C ASN A 265 7.74 -5.74 -9.06
N ASN A 266 8.29 -5.09 -10.07
CA ASN A 266 7.53 -4.36 -11.07
C ASN A 266 7.32 -5.30 -12.25
N ILE A 267 6.06 -5.65 -12.50
CA ILE A 267 5.67 -6.65 -13.50
C ILE A 267 4.97 -5.93 -14.65
N ALA A 268 5.38 -6.24 -15.87
CA ALA A 268 4.71 -5.86 -17.10
C ALA A 268 4.43 -7.12 -17.92
N ASP A 269 3.17 -7.35 -18.23
CA ASP A 269 2.69 -8.49 -19.03
C ASP A 269 2.18 -7.99 -20.37
N PHE A 270 2.40 -8.78 -21.41
CA PHE A 270 1.86 -8.54 -22.74
C PHE A 270 1.41 -9.84 -23.39
N ILE A 271 0.26 -9.79 -24.02
CA ILE A 271 -0.30 -10.87 -24.81
C ILE A 271 -0.75 -10.28 -26.15
N PRO A 272 -0.30 -10.81 -27.29
CA PRO A 272 -0.77 -10.36 -28.60
C PRO A 272 -2.29 -10.56 -28.73
N ASP A 273 -3.02 -9.52 -29.11
CA ASP A 273 -4.47 -9.58 -29.35
C ASP A 273 -4.76 -10.24 -30.70
N ARG A 274 -4.95 -11.56 -30.67
CA ARG A 274 -5.24 -12.38 -31.88
C ARG A 274 -6.57 -13.10 -31.80
N GLN A 275 -7.29 -12.94 -30.69
CA GLN A 275 -8.52 -13.69 -30.43
C GLN A 275 -9.68 -12.73 -30.14
N PRO A 276 -10.33 -12.17 -31.17
CA PRO A 276 -11.36 -11.13 -31.00
C PRO A 276 -12.56 -11.58 -30.15
N ASP A 277 -12.81 -12.90 -30.08
CA ASP A 277 -13.92 -13.47 -29.32
C ASP A 277 -13.55 -13.81 -27.85
N PHE A 278 -12.29 -13.59 -27.46
CA PHE A 278 -11.80 -13.90 -26.12
C PHE A 278 -11.23 -12.68 -25.42
N PRO A 279 -11.71 -12.30 -24.22
CA PRO A 279 -11.22 -11.11 -23.50
C PRO A 279 -9.82 -11.32 -22.93
N ASP A 280 -8.83 -10.51 -23.32
CA ASP A 280 -7.42 -10.60 -22.90
C ASP A 280 -7.23 -10.56 -21.39
N LYS A 281 -8.04 -9.77 -20.68
CA LYS A 281 -8.04 -9.70 -19.20
C LYS A 281 -8.23 -11.05 -18.50
N LYS A 282 -8.75 -12.05 -19.21
CA LYS A 282 -8.90 -13.41 -18.65
C LYS A 282 -7.56 -14.13 -18.52
N PHE A 283 -6.61 -13.80 -19.39
CA PHE A 283 -5.27 -14.37 -19.30
C PHE A 283 -4.50 -13.91 -18.05
N GLU A 284 -4.78 -12.73 -17.51
CA GLU A 284 -4.17 -12.25 -16.26
C GLU A 284 -4.47 -13.16 -15.05
N GLN A 285 -5.54 -13.95 -15.14
CA GLN A 285 -6.06 -14.77 -14.03
C GLN A 285 -5.60 -16.22 -14.08
N VAL A 286 -4.78 -16.61 -15.04
CA VAL A 286 -4.33 -17.98 -15.26
C VAL A 286 -2.82 -18.05 -15.44
N THR A 287 -2.28 -19.24 -15.18
CA THR A 287 -0.87 -19.55 -15.42
C THR A 287 -0.69 -20.16 -16.80
N GLY A 288 0.46 -19.90 -17.41
CA GLY A 288 0.96 -20.55 -18.61
C GLY A 288 2.10 -21.49 -18.28
N ASP A 289 2.52 -22.26 -19.28
CA ASP A 289 3.73 -23.08 -19.20
C ASP A 289 4.93 -22.27 -19.65
N PRO A 290 5.88 -21.92 -18.73
CA PRO A 290 7.05 -21.13 -19.08
C PRO A 290 8.05 -21.99 -19.84
N PHE A 291 8.26 -21.70 -21.09
CA PHE A 291 9.25 -22.40 -21.92
C PHE A 291 10.54 -21.61 -22.18
N PHE A 292 10.53 -20.29 -21.89
CA PHE A 292 11.69 -19.44 -21.95
C PHE A 292 11.77 -18.58 -20.71
N ILE A 293 12.93 -18.58 -20.06
CA ILE A 293 13.24 -17.74 -18.89
C ILE A 293 14.66 -17.22 -19.06
N ASP A 294 14.81 -15.91 -19.03
CA ASP A 294 16.12 -15.23 -18.98
C ASP A 294 16.13 -14.32 -17.75
N GLU A 295 17.10 -14.56 -16.86
CA GLU A 295 17.24 -13.86 -15.58
C GLU A 295 18.65 -13.34 -15.42
N ASN A 296 18.82 -12.04 -15.40
CA ASN A 296 20.08 -11.34 -15.26
C ASN A 296 19.91 -10.05 -14.46
N LEU A 297 21.02 -9.37 -14.15
CA LEU A 297 20.97 -8.03 -13.58
C LEU A 297 20.13 -7.09 -14.47
N LEU A 298 20.40 -7.14 -15.78
CA LEU A 298 19.56 -6.55 -16.83
C LEU A 298 19.37 -7.63 -17.92
N VAL A 299 18.15 -7.70 -18.44
CA VAL A 299 17.83 -8.54 -19.59
C VAL A 299 17.87 -7.72 -20.87
N TYR A 300 18.04 -8.42 -21.99
CA TYR A 300 18.13 -7.80 -23.32
C TYR A 300 16.87 -8.09 -24.14
N PRO A 301 16.55 -7.22 -25.12
CA PRO A 301 15.46 -7.47 -26.05
C PRO A 301 15.59 -8.84 -26.72
N LEU A 302 14.46 -9.50 -26.87
CA LEU A 302 14.39 -10.80 -27.55
C LEU A 302 14.68 -10.65 -29.04
N HIS A 303 15.48 -11.57 -29.57
CA HIS A 303 15.76 -11.68 -30.99
C HIS A 303 15.50 -13.13 -31.46
N GLY A 304 14.96 -13.27 -32.67
CA GLY A 304 14.76 -14.58 -33.29
C GLY A 304 13.58 -15.37 -32.77
N PHE A 305 12.73 -14.81 -31.94
CA PHE A 305 11.47 -15.44 -31.59
C PHE A 305 10.51 -15.41 -32.80
N PRO A 306 9.76 -16.50 -33.09
CA PRO A 306 8.87 -16.56 -34.27
C PRO A 306 7.81 -15.47 -34.30
N ASP A 307 7.38 -14.98 -33.15
CA ASP A 307 6.44 -13.89 -32.99
C ASP A 307 7.16 -12.54 -32.89
N GLN A 308 7.18 -11.79 -34.00
CA GLN A 308 7.86 -10.50 -34.05
C GLN A 308 7.23 -9.46 -33.11
N GLU A 309 5.94 -9.57 -32.80
CA GLU A 309 5.26 -8.67 -31.88
C GLU A 309 5.81 -8.84 -30.45
N ILE A 310 6.09 -10.07 -30.03
CA ILE A 310 6.76 -10.37 -28.74
C ILE A 310 8.17 -9.78 -28.71
N CYS A 311 8.93 -9.87 -29.80
CA CYS A 311 10.25 -9.25 -29.88
C CYS A 311 10.18 -7.72 -29.70
N ASN A 312 9.27 -7.08 -30.43
CA ASN A 312 9.10 -5.63 -30.37
C ASN A 312 8.67 -5.15 -28.98
N ILE A 313 7.73 -5.86 -28.36
CA ILE A 313 7.25 -5.49 -27.03
C ILE A 313 8.31 -5.73 -25.95
N SER A 314 9.16 -6.76 -26.08
CA SER A 314 10.25 -6.98 -25.15
C SER A 314 11.21 -5.79 -25.14
N ALA A 315 11.62 -5.29 -26.32
CA ALA A 315 12.45 -4.12 -26.44
C ALA A 315 11.80 -2.86 -25.83
N LYS A 316 10.50 -2.68 -26.09
CA LYS A 316 9.73 -1.55 -25.57
C LYS A 316 9.67 -1.57 -24.04
N LEU A 317 9.22 -2.69 -23.44
CA LEU A 317 9.03 -2.80 -21.98
C LEU A 317 10.36 -2.74 -21.23
N ILE A 318 11.43 -3.32 -21.75
CA ILE A 318 12.77 -3.21 -21.15
C ILE A 318 13.21 -1.74 -21.10
N ASN A 319 13.06 -1.00 -22.19
CA ASN A 319 13.39 0.43 -22.22
C ASN A 319 12.50 1.26 -21.30
N GLU A 320 11.20 0.97 -21.23
CA GLU A 320 10.28 1.64 -20.32
C GLU A 320 10.66 1.42 -18.85
N HIS A 321 11.00 0.19 -18.47
CA HIS A 321 11.45 -0.13 -17.12
C HIS A 321 12.79 0.51 -16.78
N LEU A 322 13.75 0.50 -17.73
CA LEU A 322 15.04 1.17 -17.52
C LEU A 322 14.85 2.67 -17.32
N ASN A 323 14.06 3.33 -18.16
CA ASN A 323 13.80 4.76 -18.06
C ASN A 323 13.06 5.11 -16.75
N SER A 324 12.13 4.26 -16.32
CA SER A 324 11.34 4.50 -15.11
C SER A 324 12.10 4.28 -13.81
N PHE A 325 13.03 3.32 -13.78
CA PHE A 325 13.62 2.87 -12.52
C PHE A 325 15.11 3.22 -12.36
N SER A 326 15.85 3.46 -13.45
CA SER A 326 17.31 3.69 -13.35
C SER A 326 17.70 4.93 -12.54
N SER A 327 16.87 5.97 -12.58
CA SER A 327 17.13 7.24 -11.87
C SER A 327 16.58 7.29 -10.45
N THR A 328 15.58 6.47 -10.13
CA THR A 328 14.83 6.53 -8.86
C THR A 328 15.06 5.34 -7.95
N SER A 329 15.55 4.23 -8.51
CA SER A 329 15.65 2.96 -7.83
C SER A 329 16.93 2.23 -8.22
N ARG A 330 17.43 1.38 -7.36
CA ARG A 330 18.45 0.42 -7.71
C ARG A 330 17.78 -0.82 -8.31
N ILE A 331 18.06 -1.13 -9.56
CA ILE A 331 17.64 -2.40 -10.18
C ILE A 331 18.51 -3.51 -9.59
N LEU A 332 17.89 -4.46 -8.92
CA LEU A 332 18.58 -5.60 -8.31
C LEU A 332 18.68 -6.77 -9.27
N GLN A 333 17.62 -7.00 -10.04
CA GLN A 333 17.54 -8.08 -11.01
C GLN A 333 16.37 -7.87 -11.95
N GLN A 334 16.51 -8.37 -13.18
CA GLN A 334 15.41 -8.47 -14.14
C GLN A 334 15.22 -9.93 -14.56
N ARG A 335 13.98 -10.28 -14.86
CA ARG A 335 13.60 -11.56 -15.43
C ARG A 335 12.60 -11.34 -16.54
N GLN A 336 12.87 -11.90 -17.71
CA GLN A 336 11.88 -12.00 -18.77
C GLN A 336 11.47 -13.45 -18.98
N THR A 337 10.20 -13.65 -19.20
CA THR A 337 9.62 -14.99 -19.34
C THR A 337 8.67 -15.00 -20.53
N ILE A 338 8.75 -16.03 -21.37
CA ILE A 338 7.69 -16.33 -22.34
C ILE A 338 6.97 -17.58 -21.86
N GLU A 339 5.69 -17.44 -21.64
CA GLU A 339 4.81 -18.52 -21.25
C GLU A 339 3.85 -18.84 -22.40
N MET A 340 3.59 -20.12 -22.63
CA MET A 340 2.51 -20.56 -23.49
C MET A 340 1.26 -20.76 -22.62
N VAL A 341 0.26 -19.93 -22.85
CA VAL A 341 -1.04 -20.11 -22.18
C VAL A 341 -1.91 -20.97 -23.07
N PRO A 342 -2.27 -22.22 -22.63
CA PRO A 342 -3.15 -23.07 -23.41
C PRO A 342 -4.52 -22.42 -23.54
N LEU A 343 -5.03 -22.37 -24.76
CA LEU A 343 -6.35 -21.87 -25.08
C LEU A 343 -6.99 -22.85 -26.05
N THR A 344 -8.17 -23.36 -25.73
CA THR A 344 -8.94 -24.24 -26.62
C THR A 344 -10.31 -23.65 -26.84
N HIS A 345 -10.66 -23.36 -28.09
CA HIS A 345 -12.02 -23.01 -28.49
C HIS A 345 -12.83 -24.24 -28.74
N ALA A 346 -13.79 -24.54 -27.89
CA ALA A 346 -14.65 -25.72 -27.98
C ALA A 346 -15.98 -25.32 -28.60
N TYR A 347 -16.31 -26.00 -29.74
CA TYR A 347 -17.59 -25.87 -30.41
C TYR A 347 -18.45 -27.10 -30.11
N TYR A 348 -19.71 -26.85 -29.78
CA TYR A 348 -20.63 -27.93 -29.41
C TYR A 348 -22.07 -27.65 -29.84
N THR A 349 -22.86 -28.72 -29.93
CA THR A 349 -24.31 -28.64 -30.15
C THR A 349 -25.06 -29.03 -28.90
N TYR A 350 -26.18 -28.35 -28.68
CA TYR A 350 -27.17 -28.71 -27.67
C TYR A 350 -28.57 -28.35 -28.16
N ASN A 351 -29.48 -29.34 -28.17
CA ASN A 351 -30.86 -29.21 -28.70
C ASN A 351 -30.89 -28.61 -30.11
N GLY A 352 -30.00 -29.06 -30.99
CA GLY A 352 -29.94 -28.63 -32.41
C GLY A 352 -29.42 -27.20 -32.63
N LYS A 353 -28.90 -26.53 -31.60
CA LYS A 353 -28.28 -25.19 -31.69
C LYS A 353 -26.79 -25.28 -31.41
N ASP A 354 -26.06 -24.43 -32.08
CA ASP A 354 -24.60 -24.33 -31.97
C ASP A 354 -24.21 -23.29 -30.89
N TYR A 355 -23.22 -23.67 -30.10
CA TYR A 355 -22.63 -22.90 -29.04
C TYR A 355 -21.13 -23.08 -29.03
N SER A 356 -20.42 -22.19 -28.33
CA SER A 356 -18.99 -22.35 -28.07
C SER A 356 -18.60 -21.84 -26.71
N PHE A 357 -17.46 -22.30 -26.24
CA PHE A 357 -16.79 -21.78 -25.05
C PHE A 357 -15.28 -21.96 -25.19
N PHE A 358 -14.53 -21.22 -24.38
CA PHE A 358 -13.09 -21.33 -24.30
C PHE A 358 -12.68 -22.03 -23.00
N VAL A 359 -11.72 -22.95 -23.12
CA VAL A 359 -10.98 -23.49 -21.98
C VAL A 359 -9.58 -22.89 -22.03
N TYR A 360 -9.13 -22.29 -20.94
CA TYR A 360 -7.88 -21.54 -20.93
C TYR A 360 -7.10 -21.65 -19.63
N GLY A 361 -5.77 -21.49 -19.75
CA GLY A 361 -4.83 -21.63 -18.65
C GLY A 361 -4.60 -23.09 -18.22
N LEU A 362 -3.56 -23.31 -17.45
CA LEU A 362 -3.26 -24.62 -16.86
C LEU A 362 -4.35 -25.06 -15.87
N GLU A 363 -5.11 -24.13 -15.33
CA GLU A 363 -6.23 -24.35 -14.41
C GLU A 363 -7.52 -24.79 -15.14
N ASN A 364 -7.52 -24.87 -16.46
CA ASN A 364 -8.69 -25.21 -17.29
C ASN A 364 -9.91 -24.32 -16.95
N LYS A 365 -9.71 -23.00 -16.81
CA LYS A 365 -10.82 -22.08 -16.60
C LYS A 365 -11.67 -21.98 -17.86
N VAL A 366 -12.94 -21.62 -17.67
CA VAL A 366 -13.90 -21.52 -18.77
C VAL A 366 -14.39 -20.09 -18.94
N PHE A 367 -14.46 -19.67 -20.20
CA PHE A 367 -15.16 -18.46 -20.63
C PHE A 367 -16.17 -18.81 -21.72
N THR A 368 -17.40 -18.33 -21.58
CA THR A 368 -18.44 -18.42 -22.60
C THR A 368 -19.18 -17.10 -22.69
N ALA A 369 -19.32 -16.58 -23.89
CA ALA A 369 -20.12 -15.40 -24.15
C ALA A 369 -21.63 -15.72 -24.10
N LYS A 370 -22.01 -16.94 -24.48
CA LYS A 370 -23.40 -17.37 -24.54
C LYS A 370 -23.53 -18.84 -24.11
N TYR A 371 -24.22 -19.07 -23.00
CA TYR A 371 -24.52 -20.41 -22.50
C TYR A 371 -26.01 -20.70 -22.64
N PRO A 372 -26.44 -21.90 -23.04
CA PRO A 372 -27.84 -22.26 -23.12
C PRO A 372 -28.45 -22.30 -21.71
N SER A 373 -28.93 -21.15 -21.24
CA SER A 373 -29.59 -21.04 -19.92
C SER A 373 -31.03 -21.51 -20.03
N ALA A 374 -31.39 -22.52 -19.27
CA ALA A 374 -32.77 -22.90 -19.05
C ALA A 374 -33.38 -22.18 -17.83
N CYS A 375 -33.25 -20.87 -17.76
CA CYS A 375 -34.06 -20.06 -16.86
C CYS A 375 -35.04 -19.25 -17.69
N SER A 376 -36.07 -19.89 -18.19
CA SER A 376 -37.37 -19.23 -18.34
C SER A 376 -37.95 -19.14 -16.94
N ILE A 377 -37.84 -17.99 -16.32
CA ILE A 377 -38.74 -17.64 -15.22
C ILE A 377 -40.07 -17.37 -15.88
N LEU A 378 -41.02 -18.28 -15.72
CA LEU A 378 -42.45 -18.03 -15.92
C LEU A 378 -42.94 -17.12 -14.82
#